data_b52d32434ba07f0bb9c74c646dcaa622
#
_entry.id   b52d32434ba07f0bb9c74c646dcaa622
#
_cell.length_a   1.000
_cell.length_b   1.000
_cell.length_c   1.000
_cell.angle_alpha   90.00
_cell.angle_beta   90.00
_cell.angle_gamma   90.00
#
_symmetry.space_group_name_H-M   'P 1'
#
loop_
_entity.id
_entity.type
_entity.pdbx_description
1 polymer ?
#
loop_
_entity_poly.entity_id
_entity_poly.type
_entity_poly.pdbx_seq_one_letter_code
_entity_poly.pdbx_strand_id
1 'polypeptide(L)'
;MMRLLSVYKLIAIKEPFCDMGKKNRLNQDELFTSFIRENKENFYRLAYSYVKNAEDALDIVQDSIHKAIVSIDSLQDLKTLKSWFYRIVVNTSLDFLRKHKRVSIVDSETMEFIRSGSEDQYENIDLERALDHLAPEYKSIIVLRFFEDLKIEEVADVLNENVNTIKTRLYKALKLLRIELKDEIIKGAN
;
A
#
# COMPACT_ATOMS: atom_id res chain seq x y z
N MET A 1 -1.29 -19.79 -5.45
CA MET A 1 -0.23 -20.01 -6.45
C MET A 1 -0.67 -19.74 -7.91
N MET A 2 -1.89 -20.05 -8.32
CA MET A 2 -2.38 -19.83 -9.71
C MET A 2 -2.68 -18.37 -10.08
N ARG A 3 -3.04 -17.48 -9.15
CA ARG A 3 -3.36 -16.06 -9.43
C ARG A 3 -2.12 -15.16 -9.60
N LEU A 4 -0.98 -15.50 -9.00
CA LEU A 4 0.30 -14.81 -9.25
C LEU A 4 0.77 -14.97 -10.71
N LEU A 5 0.43 -16.08 -11.36
CA LEU A 5 0.68 -16.29 -12.79
C LEU A 5 -0.15 -15.37 -13.70
N SER A 6 -1.30 -14.87 -13.22
CA SER A 6 -2.13 -13.92 -13.97
C SER A 6 -1.48 -12.54 -14.04
N VAL A 7 -0.81 -12.09 -12.96
CA VAL A 7 -0.04 -10.83 -12.94
C VAL A 7 1.13 -10.89 -13.93
N TYR A 8 1.80 -12.06 -14.02
CA TYR A 8 2.86 -12.27 -15.01
C TYR A 8 2.35 -12.26 -16.46
N LYS A 9 1.13 -12.74 -16.70
CA LYS A 9 0.50 -12.67 -18.03
C LYS A 9 0.12 -11.24 -18.44
N LEU A 10 -0.30 -10.38 -17.50
CA LEU A 10 -0.63 -8.98 -17.80
C LEU A 10 0.61 -8.16 -18.17
N ILE A 11 1.78 -8.51 -17.63
CA ILE A 11 3.06 -7.86 -17.95
C ILE A 11 3.61 -8.31 -19.32
N ALA A 12 3.15 -9.47 -19.83
CA ALA A 12 3.63 -10.07 -21.09
C ALA A 12 2.88 -9.62 -22.34
N ILE A 13 1.80 -8.84 -22.22
CA ILE A 13 0.97 -8.44 -23.37
C ILE A 13 1.15 -6.95 -23.65
N LYS A 14 2.20 -6.57 -24.35
CA LYS A 14 2.20 -5.40 -25.21
C LYS A 14 2.98 -5.68 -26.49
N GLU A 15 2.26 -5.94 -27.56
CA GLU A 15 2.76 -5.90 -28.92
C GLU A 15 3.24 -4.47 -29.27
N PRO A 16 4.29 -4.30 -30.07
CA PRO A 16 4.90 -3.00 -30.31
C PRO A 16 4.09 -2.20 -31.32
N PHE A 17 3.52 -1.08 -30.88
CA PHE A 17 3.01 -0.07 -31.80
C PHE A 17 4.05 1.03 -32.04
N CYS A 18 4.18 1.43 -33.29
CA CYS A 18 5.29 2.09 -33.96
C CYS A 18 5.56 3.56 -33.61
N ASP A 19 6.80 3.93 -33.49
CA ASP A 19 7.69 4.93 -34.08
C ASP A 19 8.18 6.13 -33.25
N MET A 20 9.51 6.38 -33.34
CA MET A 20 10.40 7.50 -32.91
C MET A 20 10.37 8.06 -31.46
N GLY A 21 9.36 7.81 -30.64
CA GLY A 21 9.42 7.91 -29.18
C GLY A 21 9.88 6.60 -28.49
N LYS A 22 10.17 5.57 -29.27
CA LYS A 22 10.33 4.18 -28.84
C LYS A 22 11.48 3.92 -27.87
N LYS A 23 12.62 4.54 -28.04
CA LYS A 23 13.81 4.20 -27.22
C LYS A 23 13.68 4.68 -25.78
N ASN A 24 13.03 5.82 -25.56
CA ASN A 24 12.75 6.32 -24.20
C ASN A 24 11.58 5.56 -23.56
N ARG A 25 10.55 5.20 -24.32
CA ARG A 25 9.42 4.39 -23.83
C ARG A 25 9.81 2.97 -23.46
N LEU A 26 10.57 2.27 -24.30
CA LEU A 26 11.07 0.92 -24.01
C LEU A 26 11.91 0.92 -22.72
N ASN A 27 12.78 1.91 -22.55
CA ASN A 27 13.58 2.04 -21.32
C ASN A 27 12.71 2.36 -20.09
N GLN A 28 11.65 3.14 -20.25
CA GLN A 28 10.70 3.46 -19.17
C GLN A 28 9.84 2.25 -18.80
N ASP A 29 9.35 1.49 -19.76
CA ASP A 29 8.57 0.27 -19.56
C ASP A 29 9.41 -0.83 -18.88
N GLU A 30 10.68 -1.00 -19.28
CA GLU A 30 11.62 -1.93 -18.66
C GLU A 30 11.94 -1.53 -17.23
N LEU A 31 12.23 -0.26 -16.97
CA LEU A 31 12.48 0.27 -15.63
C LEU A 31 11.26 0.10 -14.72
N PHE A 32 10.07 0.41 -15.21
CA PHE A 32 8.84 0.21 -14.48
C PHE A 32 8.60 -1.26 -14.15
N THR A 33 8.79 -2.15 -15.13
CA THR A 33 8.62 -3.60 -14.93
C THR A 33 9.60 -4.13 -13.89
N SER A 34 10.87 -3.71 -13.94
CA SER A 34 11.91 -4.07 -12.97
C SER A 34 11.54 -3.59 -11.57
N PHE A 35 11.13 -2.32 -11.47
CA PHE A 35 10.69 -1.70 -10.21
C PHE A 35 9.50 -2.45 -9.58
N ILE A 36 8.48 -2.80 -10.36
CA ILE A 36 7.33 -3.58 -9.87
C ILE A 36 7.77 -4.96 -9.38
N ARG A 37 8.63 -5.64 -10.14
CA ARG A 37 9.12 -6.98 -9.79
C ARG A 37 9.91 -6.99 -8.49
N GLU A 38 10.78 -6.02 -8.31
CA GLU A 38 11.65 -5.90 -7.13
C GLU A 38 10.88 -5.52 -5.86
N ASN A 39 9.78 -4.75 -6.01
CA ASN A 39 9.05 -4.19 -4.88
C ASN A 39 7.64 -4.81 -4.67
N LYS A 40 7.30 -5.89 -5.37
CA LYS A 40 5.95 -6.50 -5.33
C LYS A 40 5.46 -6.84 -3.93
N GLU A 41 6.36 -7.33 -3.07
CA GLU A 41 6.05 -7.70 -1.69
C GLU A 41 5.78 -6.47 -0.82
N ASN A 42 6.48 -5.38 -1.06
CA ASN A 42 6.27 -4.12 -0.38
C ASN A 42 4.89 -3.54 -0.72
N PHE A 43 4.52 -3.58 -2.00
CA PHE A 43 3.20 -3.10 -2.44
C PHE A 43 2.07 -3.96 -1.88
N TYR A 44 2.27 -5.28 -1.84
CA TYR A 44 1.32 -6.20 -1.22
C TYR A 44 1.17 -5.91 0.28
N ARG A 45 2.28 -5.78 1.04
CA ARG A 45 2.23 -5.46 2.47
C ARG A 45 1.54 -4.12 2.73
N LEU A 46 1.83 -3.10 1.91
CA LEU A 46 1.16 -1.81 2.01
C LEU A 46 -0.35 -1.96 1.78
N ALA A 47 -0.78 -2.58 0.69
CA ALA A 47 -2.19 -2.82 0.42
C ALA A 47 -2.87 -3.65 1.53
N TYR A 48 -2.23 -4.74 1.97
CA TYR A 48 -2.71 -5.58 3.07
C TYR A 48 -2.86 -4.82 4.39
N SER A 49 -1.98 -3.85 4.66
CA SER A 49 -2.08 -3.01 5.85
C SER A 49 -3.40 -2.23 5.90
N TYR A 50 -4.00 -1.93 4.75
CA TYR A 50 -5.29 -1.23 4.67
C TYR A 50 -6.49 -2.16 4.76
N VAL A 51 -6.48 -3.29 4.03
CA VAL A 51 -7.69 -4.11 3.82
C VAL A 51 -7.73 -5.38 4.67
N LYS A 52 -6.59 -5.84 5.21
CA LYS A 52 -6.46 -7.04 6.05
C LYS A 52 -7.03 -8.32 5.43
N ASN A 53 -7.15 -8.35 4.12
CA ASN A 53 -7.56 -9.51 3.34
C ASN A 53 -6.55 -9.74 2.22
N ALA A 54 -6.10 -10.98 2.07
CA ALA A 54 -5.06 -11.33 1.10
C ALA A 54 -5.53 -11.19 -0.35
N GLU A 55 -6.78 -11.56 -0.65
CA GLU A 55 -7.35 -11.46 -2.00
C GLU A 55 -7.55 -9.99 -2.38
N ASP A 56 -8.16 -9.21 -1.50
CA ASP A 56 -8.37 -7.77 -1.70
C ASP A 56 -7.05 -7.01 -1.87
N ALA A 57 -6.03 -7.38 -1.09
CA ALA A 57 -4.70 -6.76 -1.21
C ALA A 57 -4.05 -7.05 -2.57
N LEU A 58 -4.20 -8.28 -3.08
CA LEU A 58 -3.73 -8.64 -4.42
C LEU A 58 -4.49 -7.91 -5.52
N ASP A 59 -5.80 -7.78 -5.39
CA ASP A 59 -6.63 -7.05 -6.35
C ASP A 59 -6.26 -5.55 -6.36
N ILE A 60 -6.02 -4.94 -5.20
CA ILE A 60 -5.53 -3.55 -5.10
C ILE A 60 -4.19 -3.38 -5.81
N VAL A 61 -3.24 -4.30 -5.61
CA VAL A 61 -1.93 -4.23 -6.29
C VAL A 61 -2.09 -4.36 -7.80
N GLN A 62 -2.93 -5.27 -8.28
CA GLN A 62 -3.22 -5.42 -9.71
C GLN A 62 -3.86 -4.15 -10.30
N ASP A 63 -4.87 -3.61 -9.66
CA ASP A 63 -5.52 -2.36 -10.06
C ASP A 63 -4.52 -1.20 -10.08
N SER A 64 -3.63 -1.14 -9.09
CA SER A 64 -2.59 -0.10 -9.01
C SER A 64 -1.60 -0.20 -10.17
N ILE A 65 -1.16 -1.41 -10.52
CA ILE A 65 -0.29 -1.64 -11.68
C ILE A 65 -1.02 -1.23 -12.98
N HIS A 66 -2.27 -1.59 -13.13
CA HIS A 66 -3.07 -1.22 -14.30
C HIS A 66 -3.20 0.32 -14.41
N LYS A 67 -3.55 1.01 -13.33
CA LYS A 67 -3.61 2.47 -13.28
C LYS A 67 -2.27 3.12 -13.63
N ALA A 68 -1.18 2.56 -13.09
CA ALA A 68 0.17 3.04 -13.39
C ALA A 68 0.51 2.90 -14.87
N ILE A 69 0.25 1.74 -15.50
CA ILE A 69 0.50 1.53 -16.93
C ILE A 69 -0.27 2.53 -17.78
N VAL A 70 -1.52 2.82 -17.44
CA VAL A 70 -2.36 3.80 -18.17
C VAL A 70 -1.83 5.24 -17.99
N SER A 71 -1.27 5.56 -16.83
CA SER A 71 -0.83 6.92 -16.49
C SER A 71 0.69 7.12 -16.48
N ILE A 72 1.47 6.14 -16.96
CA ILE A 72 2.96 6.18 -16.94
C ILE A 72 3.51 7.37 -17.71
N ASP A 73 2.83 7.80 -18.77
CA ASP A 73 3.21 8.95 -19.58
C ASP A 73 3.12 10.29 -18.79
N SER A 74 2.41 10.29 -17.66
CA SER A 74 2.34 11.45 -16.76
C SER A 74 3.55 11.58 -15.83
N LEU A 75 4.37 10.54 -15.72
CA LEU A 75 5.58 10.53 -14.92
C LEU A 75 6.68 11.33 -15.61
N GLN A 76 6.95 12.56 -15.12
CA GLN A 76 7.93 13.47 -15.71
C GLN A 76 9.37 13.16 -15.31
N ASP A 77 9.58 12.63 -14.09
CA ASP A 77 10.91 12.29 -13.57
C ASP A 77 10.90 10.87 -12.98
N LEU A 78 11.74 10.01 -13.54
CA LEU A 78 11.91 8.63 -13.07
C LEU A 78 12.39 8.53 -11.61
N LYS A 79 13.03 9.59 -11.08
CA LYS A 79 13.43 9.64 -9.67
C LYS A 79 12.22 9.65 -8.73
N THR A 80 11.08 10.12 -9.21
CA THR A 80 9.82 10.15 -8.43
C THR A 80 8.96 8.90 -8.64
N LEU A 81 9.43 7.93 -9.45
CA LEU A 81 8.70 6.69 -9.73
C LEU A 81 8.23 5.98 -8.46
N LYS A 82 9.09 5.90 -7.45
CA LYS A 82 8.79 5.25 -6.17
C LYS A 82 7.61 5.94 -5.48
N SER A 83 7.70 7.21 -5.16
CA SER A 83 6.63 7.97 -4.47
C SER A 83 5.36 8.05 -5.33
N TRP A 84 5.50 8.19 -6.64
CA TRP A 84 4.37 8.22 -7.57
C TRP A 84 3.59 6.90 -7.56
N PHE A 85 4.26 5.75 -7.60
CA PHE A 85 3.58 4.46 -7.59
C PHE A 85 2.97 4.15 -6.20
N TYR A 86 3.69 4.46 -5.10
CA TYR A 86 3.12 4.33 -3.76
C TYR A 86 1.86 5.17 -3.58
N ARG A 87 1.80 6.37 -4.16
CA ARG A 87 0.58 7.20 -4.18
C ARG A 87 -0.59 6.49 -4.87
N ILE A 88 -0.33 5.81 -5.99
CA ILE A 88 -1.36 5.04 -6.70
C ILE A 88 -1.86 3.89 -5.80
N VAL A 89 -0.98 3.13 -5.15
CA VAL A 89 -1.36 2.03 -4.25
C VAL A 89 -2.18 2.54 -3.06
N VAL A 90 -1.74 3.61 -2.41
CA VAL A 90 -2.47 4.22 -1.28
C VAL A 90 -3.87 4.68 -1.71
N ASN A 91 -3.97 5.42 -2.81
CA ASN A 91 -5.25 5.91 -3.31
C ASN A 91 -6.18 4.76 -3.70
N THR A 92 -5.66 3.72 -4.34
CA THR A 92 -6.45 2.53 -4.71
C THR A 92 -6.96 1.80 -3.47
N SER A 93 -6.13 1.67 -2.42
CA SER A 93 -6.53 1.08 -1.14
C SER A 93 -7.63 1.89 -0.44
N LEU A 94 -7.49 3.21 -0.39
CA LEU A 94 -8.49 4.10 0.21
C LEU A 94 -9.81 4.09 -0.58
N ASP A 95 -9.76 4.04 -1.90
CA ASP A 95 -10.95 3.96 -2.74
C ASP A 95 -11.66 2.62 -2.56
N PHE A 96 -10.90 1.52 -2.42
CA PHE A 96 -11.44 0.21 -2.09
C PHE A 96 -12.20 0.25 -0.76
N LEU A 97 -11.59 0.77 0.31
CA LEU A 97 -12.23 0.90 1.61
C LEU A 97 -13.50 1.78 1.56
N ARG A 98 -13.48 2.88 0.81
CA ARG A 98 -14.66 3.74 0.63
C ARG A 98 -15.82 3.03 -0.07
N LYS A 99 -15.52 2.22 -1.10
CA LYS A 99 -16.53 1.42 -1.81
C LYS A 99 -17.15 0.38 -0.89
N HIS A 100 -16.34 -0.37 -0.16
CA HIS A 100 -16.83 -1.39 0.77
C HIS A 100 -17.65 -0.80 1.92
N LYS A 101 -17.25 0.34 2.48
CA LYS A 101 -18.03 1.04 3.50
C LYS A 101 -19.40 1.49 2.98
N ARG A 102 -19.52 1.89 1.71
CA ARG A 102 -20.83 2.26 1.11
C ARG A 102 -21.73 1.05 0.92
N VAL A 103 -21.19 -0.09 0.53
CA VAL A 103 -21.95 -1.33 0.35
C VAL A 103 -22.47 -1.83 1.70
N SER A 104 -21.66 -1.82 2.76
CA SER A 104 -22.05 -2.24 4.10
C SER A 104 -23.10 -1.33 4.78
N ILE A 105 -23.27 -0.10 4.34
CA ILE A 105 -24.35 0.79 4.83
C ILE A 105 -25.71 0.41 4.19
N VAL A 106 -25.70 -0.22 3.01
CA VAL A 106 -26.91 -0.66 2.32
C VAL A 106 -27.40 -2.01 2.86
N ASP A 107 -26.49 -2.87 3.30
CA ASP A 107 -26.77 -4.16 3.94
C ASP A 107 -26.54 -4.06 5.45
N SER A 108 -27.43 -3.35 6.15
CA SER A 108 -27.38 -3.24 7.62
C SER A 108 -28.01 -4.49 8.27
N GLU A 109 -27.30 -5.59 8.22
CA GLU A 109 -27.39 -6.67 9.21
C GLU A 109 -26.17 -7.57 9.07
N THR A 110 -25.44 -7.71 10.18
CA THR A 110 -24.24 -8.56 10.33
C THR A 110 -22.90 -7.99 9.88
N MET A 111 -22.34 -7.07 10.68
CA MET A 111 -20.89 -6.86 10.69
C MET A 111 -20.26 -7.66 11.82
N GLU A 112 -20.01 -8.93 11.62
CA GLU A 112 -18.89 -9.61 12.26
C GLU A 112 -17.64 -9.37 11.41
N PHE A 113 -16.75 -8.58 11.97
CA PHE A 113 -15.40 -8.38 11.45
C PHE A 113 -14.71 -9.74 11.48
N ILE A 114 -14.61 -10.43 10.34
CA ILE A 114 -13.89 -11.70 10.22
C ILE A 114 -12.41 -11.40 10.45
N ARG A 115 -11.97 -11.64 11.67
CA ARG A 115 -10.55 -11.79 12.00
C ARG A 115 -10.07 -13.10 11.38
N SER A 116 -9.58 -13.06 10.18
CA SER A 116 -8.82 -14.17 9.62
C SER A 116 -7.42 -14.10 10.17
N GLY A 117 -7.19 -14.81 11.28
CA GLY A 117 -5.88 -15.02 11.84
C GLY A 117 -5.11 -16.04 11.00
N SER A 118 -3.94 -15.69 10.53
CA SER A 118 -2.89 -16.62 10.15
C SER A 118 -1.92 -16.70 11.34
N GLU A 119 -1.89 -17.88 11.97
CA GLU A 119 -0.87 -18.23 12.97
C GLU A 119 0.49 -18.35 12.27
N ASP A 120 1.47 -17.55 12.73
CA ASP A 120 2.85 -17.90 13.08
C ASP A 120 3.74 -16.64 13.07
N GLN A 121 4.14 -16.23 14.22
CA GLN A 121 5.36 -15.55 14.68
C GLN A 121 5.08 -14.59 15.84
N TYR A 122 5.39 -15.02 17.04
CA TYR A 122 5.05 -14.35 18.31
C TYR A 122 5.63 -12.95 18.54
N GLU A 123 6.66 -12.52 17.80
CA GLU A 123 7.26 -11.19 18.02
C GLU A 123 6.63 -10.05 17.17
N ASN A 124 5.92 -10.36 16.07
CA ASN A 124 5.30 -9.36 15.20
C ASN A 124 3.81 -9.11 15.48
N ILE A 125 3.16 -10.01 16.22
CA ILE A 125 1.71 -9.97 16.47
C ILE A 125 1.32 -8.71 17.26
N ASP A 126 2.11 -8.30 18.22
CA ASP A 126 1.81 -7.13 19.07
C ASP A 126 1.95 -5.83 18.28
N LEU A 127 2.96 -5.73 17.41
CA LEU A 127 3.14 -4.55 16.55
C LEU A 127 2.05 -4.43 15.50
N GLU A 128 1.67 -5.54 14.85
CA GLU A 128 0.60 -5.54 13.87
C GLU A 128 -0.75 -5.15 14.49
N ARG A 129 -1.06 -5.70 15.66
CA ARG A 129 -2.27 -5.33 16.42
C ARG A 129 -2.27 -3.87 16.82
N ALA A 130 -1.16 -3.38 17.35
CA ALA A 130 -1.02 -1.98 17.72
C ALA A 130 -1.16 -1.03 16.51
N LEU A 131 -0.65 -1.43 15.34
CA LEU A 131 -0.85 -0.69 14.10
C LEU A 131 -2.31 -0.72 13.64
N ASP A 132 -3.05 -1.80 13.91
CA ASP A 132 -4.45 -1.94 13.51
C ASP A 132 -5.39 -1.04 14.30
N HIS A 133 -5.02 -0.70 15.53
CA HIS A 133 -5.76 0.27 16.35
C HIS A 133 -5.52 1.72 15.94
N LEU A 134 -4.49 2.00 15.12
CA LEU A 134 -4.24 3.35 14.63
C LEU A 134 -5.26 3.73 13.54
N ALA A 135 -5.71 4.99 13.58
CA ALA A 135 -6.48 5.53 12.47
C ALA A 135 -5.67 5.45 11.15
N PRO A 136 -6.33 5.22 9.98
CA PRO A 136 -5.67 4.97 8.71
C PRO A 136 -4.63 6.02 8.33
N GLU A 137 -4.86 7.28 8.67
CA GLU A 137 -3.96 8.40 8.42
C GLU A 137 -2.63 8.30 9.19
N TYR A 138 -2.64 7.78 10.42
CA TYR A 138 -1.43 7.55 11.21
C TYR A 138 -0.71 6.27 10.78
N LYS A 139 -1.47 5.22 10.54
CA LYS A 139 -0.96 3.93 10.07
C LYS A 139 -0.21 4.08 8.76
N SER A 140 -0.79 4.79 7.78
CA SER A 140 -0.15 5.06 6.48
C SER A 140 1.23 5.71 6.63
N ILE A 141 1.34 6.71 7.51
CA ILE A 141 2.60 7.42 7.75
C ILE A 141 3.66 6.46 8.34
N ILE A 142 3.27 5.62 9.32
CA ILE A 142 4.17 4.64 9.92
C ILE A 142 4.63 3.61 8.88
N VAL A 143 3.70 3.04 8.11
CA VAL A 143 4.03 2.03 7.09
C VAL A 143 4.97 2.62 6.04
N LEU A 144 4.62 3.76 5.44
CA LEU A 144 5.45 4.39 4.41
C LEU A 144 6.83 4.80 4.93
N ARG A 145 6.93 5.28 6.17
CA ARG A 145 8.19 5.77 6.73
C ARG A 145 9.13 4.66 7.18
N PHE A 146 8.62 3.62 7.88
CA PHE A 146 9.44 2.63 8.56
C PHE A 146 9.48 1.27 7.88
N PHE A 147 8.44 0.90 7.14
CA PHE A 147 8.41 -0.38 6.43
C PHE A 147 8.81 -0.22 4.95
N GLU A 148 8.51 0.93 4.36
CA GLU A 148 8.84 1.22 2.96
C GLU A 148 10.04 2.17 2.81
N ASP A 149 10.63 2.60 3.93
CA ASP A 149 11.81 3.47 4.02
C ASP A 149 11.73 4.74 3.16
N LEU A 150 10.55 5.35 3.09
CA LEU A 150 10.35 6.62 2.40
C LEU A 150 10.82 7.78 3.28
N LYS A 151 11.46 8.79 2.68
CA LYS A 151 11.76 10.04 3.36
C LYS A 151 10.48 10.79 3.71
N ILE A 152 10.53 11.68 4.70
CA ILE A 152 9.36 12.46 5.13
C ILE A 152 8.74 13.25 3.97
N GLU A 153 9.59 13.82 3.12
CA GLU A 153 9.18 14.55 1.92
C GLU A 153 8.44 13.64 0.93
N GLU A 154 8.95 12.43 0.72
CA GLU A 154 8.31 11.42 -0.15
C GLU A 154 6.99 10.92 0.44
N VAL A 155 6.90 10.74 1.77
CA VAL A 155 5.64 10.42 2.45
C VAL A 155 4.61 11.55 2.26
N ALA A 156 5.04 12.80 2.36
CA ALA A 156 4.21 13.97 2.12
C ALA A 156 3.67 13.99 0.68
N ASP A 157 4.54 13.68 -0.28
CA ASP A 157 4.17 13.55 -1.69
C ASP A 157 3.18 12.40 -1.92
N VAL A 158 3.41 11.22 -1.33
CA VAL A 158 2.52 10.05 -1.45
C VAL A 158 1.15 10.36 -0.90
N LEU A 159 1.07 10.99 0.27
CA LEU A 159 -0.19 11.28 0.95
C LEU A 159 -0.84 12.60 0.50
N ASN A 160 -0.18 13.35 -0.40
CA ASN A 160 -0.60 14.67 -0.88
C ASN A 160 -0.88 15.64 0.28
N GLU A 161 0.06 15.69 1.23
CA GLU A 161 -0.02 16.49 2.45
C GLU A 161 1.23 17.37 2.62
N ASN A 162 1.13 18.40 3.46
CA ASN A 162 2.30 19.23 3.77
C ASN A 162 3.29 18.47 4.67
N VAL A 163 4.59 18.64 4.43
CA VAL A 163 5.68 18.02 5.20
C VAL A 163 5.54 18.27 6.71
N ASN A 164 5.15 19.49 7.12
CA ASN A 164 4.95 19.80 8.55
C ASN A 164 3.75 19.05 9.14
N THR A 165 2.68 18.85 8.36
CA THR A 165 1.53 18.02 8.74
C THR A 165 1.97 16.57 8.94
N ILE A 166 2.76 16.02 8.03
CA ILE A 166 3.30 14.66 8.14
C ILE A 166 4.18 14.53 9.39
N LYS A 167 5.09 15.47 9.64
CA LYS A 167 5.93 15.46 10.85
C LYS A 167 5.07 15.45 12.13
N THR A 168 4.07 16.31 12.22
CA THR A 168 3.18 16.40 13.39
C THR A 168 2.39 15.11 13.58
N ARG A 169 1.81 14.57 12.49
CA ARG A 169 1.08 13.30 12.51
C ARG A 169 1.98 12.12 12.85
N LEU A 170 3.22 12.08 12.35
CA LEU A 170 4.19 11.06 12.68
C LEU A 170 4.49 11.02 14.18
N TYR A 171 4.78 12.16 14.80
CA TYR A 171 5.00 12.22 16.25
C TYR A 171 3.78 11.72 17.03
N LYS A 172 2.57 12.11 16.60
CA LYS A 172 1.33 11.64 17.22
C LYS A 172 1.13 10.14 17.04
N ALA A 173 1.38 9.63 15.84
CA ALA A 173 1.29 8.21 15.53
C ALA A 173 2.24 7.37 16.40
N LEU A 174 3.50 7.78 16.52
CA LEU A 174 4.49 7.10 17.37
C LEU A 174 4.10 7.13 18.85
N LYS A 175 3.53 8.24 19.34
CA LYS A 175 3.02 8.33 20.70
C LYS A 175 1.86 7.36 20.94
N LEU A 176 0.90 7.29 20.02
CA LEU A 176 -0.23 6.36 20.11
C LEU A 176 0.26 4.91 20.06
N LEU A 177 1.13 4.58 19.10
CA LEU A 177 1.69 3.24 18.95
C LEU A 177 2.43 2.79 20.22
N ARG A 178 3.16 3.70 20.87
CA ARG A 178 3.83 3.40 22.15
C ARG A 178 2.86 3.08 23.28
N ILE A 179 1.69 3.71 23.31
CA ILE A 179 0.64 3.44 24.31
C ILE A 179 0.04 2.05 24.03
N GLU A 180 -0.36 1.77 22.81
CA GLU A 180 -0.92 0.47 22.40
C GLU A 180 0.03 -0.70 22.72
N LEU A 181 1.31 -0.57 22.37
CA LEU A 181 2.33 -1.60 22.67
C LEU A 181 2.52 -1.84 24.17
N LYS A 182 2.41 -0.80 25.02
CA LYS A 182 2.49 -0.97 26.46
C LYS A 182 1.27 -1.71 27.02
N ASP A 183 0.08 -1.40 26.53
CA ASP A 183 -1.16 -2.03 26.96
C ASP A 183 -1.21 -3.51 26.55
N GLU A 184 -0.68 -3.86 25.36
CA GLU A 184 -0.56 -5.26 24.92
C GLU A 184 0.43 -6.06 25.78
N ILE A 185 1.61 -5.50 26.12
CA ILE A 185 2.60 -6.14 27.01
C ILE A 185 1.99 -6.42 28.38
N ILE A 186 1.18 -5.51 28.93
CA ILE A 186 0.53 -5.69 30.24
C ILE A 186 -0.55 -6.78 30.17
N LYS A 187 -1.30 -6.88 29.07
CA LYS A 187 -2.32 -7.92 28.85
C LYS A 187 -1.71 -9.30 28.64
N GLY A 188 -0.56 -9.40 27.97
CA GLY A 188 0.15 -10.66 27.72
C GLY A 188 0.91 -11.21 28.94
N ALA A 189 1.09 -10.40 30.00
CA ALA A 189 1.78 -10.78 31.23
C ALA A 189 0.85 -11.33 32.34
N ASN A 190 -0.45 -11.39 32.08
CA ASN A 190 -1.48 -11.97 32.97
C ASN A 190 -2.07 -13.25 32.37
#